data_a8d6d91700bdba3def825c181bdfd179
#
_entry.id   a8d6d91700bdba3def825c181bdfd179
#
_cell.length_a   1.000
_cell.length_b   1.000
_cell.length_c   1.000
_cell.angle_alpha   90.00
_cell.angle_beta   90.00
_cell.angle_gamma   90.00
#
_symmetry.space_group_name_H-M   'P 1'
#
loop_
_entity.id
_entity.type
_entity.pdbx_description
1 polymer ?
#
loop_
_entity_poly.entity_id
_entity_poly.type
_entity_poly.pdbx_seq_one_letter_code
_entity_poly.pdbx_strand_id
1 'polypeptide(L)'
;MVYGGVDYATGRITYTIAPTKSGTNFLIFLIALLRAYPGRKIRLVCDNGRFHHTNAVRQWLKEHRREIRVYWLPPYSPSLNLIERLWGHLKRTVLANVLYQTLDDLIAAFRLGVARINGRRDQMGFMFKHTCTRKKTA
;
A
#
# COMPACT_ATOMS: atom_id res chain seq x y z
N MET A 1 5.26 10.65 6.20
CA MET A 1 5.44 9.40 5.42
C MET A 1 4.20 8.55 5.49
N VAL A 2 3.77 7.96 4.39
CA VAL A 2 2.63 7.03 4.34
C VAL A 2 3.13 5.65 3.92
N TYR A 3 2.78 4.65 4.70
CA TYR A 3 2.84 3.24 4.31
C TYR A 3 1.44 2.84 3.86
N GLY A 4 1.31 2.23 2.71
CA GLY A 4 0.02 1.84 2.20
C GLY A 4 0.06 0.57 1.37
N GLY A 5 -1.06 -0.12 1.35
CA GLY A 5 -1.31 -1.28 0.55
C GLY A 5 -2.68 -1.21 -0.11
N VAL A 6 -2.78 -1.73 -1.30
CA VAL A 6 -4.03 -1.89 -2.02
C VAL A 6 -4.33 -3.37 -2.19
N ASP A 7 -5.51 -3.78 -1.80
CA ASP A 7 -6.01 -5.12 -2.06
C ASP A 7 -6.37 -5.23 -3.55
N TYR A 8 -5.66 -6.09 -4.26
CA TYR A 8 -5.84 -6.27 -5.69
C TYR A 8 -7.24 -6.78 -6.07
N ALA A 9 -7.84 -7.59 -5.20
CA ALA A 9 -9.16 -8.16 -5.47
C ALA A 9 -10.30 -7.17 -5.24
N THR A 10 -10.19 -6.34 -4.19
CA THR A 10 -11.28 -5.47 -3.74
C THR A 10 -11.03 -3.98 -4.00
N GLY A 11 -9.80 -3.58 -4.31
CA GLY A 11 -9.39 -2.18 -4.40
C GLY A 11 -9.31 -1.46 -3.04
N ARG A 12 -9.51 -2.16 -1.92
CA ARG A 12 -9.45 -1.56 -0.59
C ARG A 12 -8.04 -1.11 -0.26
N ILE A 13 -7.93 0.12 0.22
CA ILE A 13 -6.68 0.71 0.68
C ILE A 13 -6.58 0.58 2.19
N THR A 14 -5.46 0.04 2.66
CA THR A 14 -5.05 0.05 4.08
C THR A 14 -3.77 0.87 4.19
N TYR A 15 -3.69 1.76 5.15
CA TYR A 15 -2.52 2.64 5.30
C TYR A 15 -2.22 2.96 6.77
N THR A 16 -0.99 3.37 7.01
CA THR A 16 -0.53 4.00 8.25
C THR A 16 0.29 5.25 7.93
N ILE A 17 0.22 6.25 8.80
CA ILE A 17 1.00 7.48 8.67
C ILE A 17 2.07 7.47 9.76
N ALA A 18 3.30 7.75 9.38
CA ALA A 18 4.43 7.75 10.28
C ALA A 18 5.36 8.95 10.00
N PRO A 19 6.13 9.43 10.99
CA PRO A 19 7.04 10.55 10.78
C PRO A 19 8.19 10.20 9.83
N THR A 20 8.70 8.98 9.89
CA THR A 20 9.90 8.55 9.16
C THR A 20 9.74 7.19 8.48
N LYS A 21 10.63 6.91 7.53
CA LYS A 21 10.83 5.54 6.99
C LYS A 21 11.70 4.75 7.97
N SER A 22 11.13 3.71 8.56
CA SER A 22 11.85 2.81 9.46
C SER A 22 11.24 1.41 9.45
N GLY A 23 12.03 0.41 9.86
CA GLY A 23 11.53 -0.95 10.04
C GLY A 23 10.42 -1.03 11.07
N THR A 24 10.51 -0.26 12.15
CA THR A 24 9.47 -0.18 13.19
C THR A 24 8.15 0.32 12.63
N ASN A 25 8.16 1.41 11.84
CA ASN A 25 6.96 1.94 11.23
C ASN A 25 6.39 1.00 10.16
N PHE A 26 7.25 0.26 9.46
CA PHE A 26 6.82 -0.80 8.56
C PHE A 26 6.13 -1.96 9.31
N LEU A 27 6.64 -2.35 10.47
CA LEU A 27 5.96 -3.35 11.32
C LEU A 27 4.57 -2.89 11.77
N ILE A 28 4.41 -1.62 12.14
CA ILE A 28 3.10 -1.04 12.47
C ILE A 28 2.14 -1.19 11.29
N PHE A 29 2.61 -0.94 10.08
CA PHE A 29 1.82 -1.14 8.87
C PHE A 29 1.45 -2.61 8.64
N LEU A 30 2.38 -3.56 8.81
CA LEU A 30 2.10 -4.99 8.69
C LEU A 30 1.06 -5.46 9.70
N ILE A 31 1.14 -4.98 10.95
CA ILE A 31 0.14 -5.26 11.98
C ILE A 31 -1.23 -4.68 11.59
N ALA A 32 -1.27 -3.47 11.04
CA ALA A 32 -2.50 -2.86 10.54
C ALA A 32 -3.13 -3.67 9.40
N LEU A 33 -2.32 -4.26 8.52
CA LEU A 33 -2.79 -5.17 7.47
C LEU A 33 -3.43 -6.43 8.08
N LEU A 34 -2.79 -7.07 9.05
CA LEU A 34 -3.37 -8.25 9.70
C LEU A 34 -4.71 -7.94 10.37
N ARG A 35 -4.82 -6.78 11.03
CA ARG A 35 -6.07 -6.32 11.65
C ARG A 35 -7.17 -6.00 10.64
N ALA A 36 -6.80 -5.49 9.47
CA ALA A 36 -7.75 -5.17 8.40
C ALA A 36 -8.33 -6.42 7.72
N TYR A 37 -7.62 -7.55 7.80
CA TYR A 37 -7.99 -8.82 7.16
C TYR A 37 -7.94 -9.99 8.14
N PRO A 38 -8.76 -10.00 9.20
CA PRO A 38 -8.72 -11.03 10.22
C PRO A 38 -9.01 -12.42 9.63
N GLY A 39 -8.24 -13.41 10.03
CA GLY A 39 -8.39 -14.81 9.58
C GLY A 39 -8.00 -15.07 8.12
N ARG A 40 -7.48 -14.08 7.39
CA ARG A 40 -7.06 -14.24 5.99
C ARG A 40 -5.54 -14.33 5.87
N LYS A 41 -5.09 -15.15 4.94
CA LYS A 41 -3.67 -15.19 4.56
C LYS A 41 -3.36 -14.05 3.58
N ILE A 42 -2.44 -13.19 3.96
CA ILE A 42 -2.02 -12.04 3.16
C ILE A 42 -0.79 -12.40 2.32
N ARG A 43 -0.84 -12.09 1.03
CA ARG A 43 0.32 -12.10 0.13
C ARG A 43 0.61 -10.66 -0.24
N LEU A 44 1.64 -10.08 0.37
CA LEU A 44 2.05 -8.69 0.16
C LEU A 44 3.15 -8.63 -0.88
N VAL A 45 2.91 -7.88 -1.96
CA VAL A 45 3.95 -7.51 -2.93
C VAL A 45 4.48 -6.14 -2.52
N CYS A 46 5.78 -6.04 -2.32
CA CYS A 46 6.41 -4.84 -1.78
C CYS A 46 7.70 -4.50 -2.52
N ASP A 47 8.05 -3.23 -2.58
CA ASP A 47 9.34 -2.79 -3.08
C ASP A 47 10.49 -3.24 -2.14
N ASN A 48 11.69 -3.27 -2.68
CA ASN A 48 12.86 -3.82 -1.99
C ASN A 48 13.65 -2.74 -1.22
N GLY A 49 12.93 -1.88 -0.47
CA GLY A 49 13.55 -0.82 0.33
C GLY A 49 14.36 -1.38 1.52
N ARG A 50 15.51 -0.77 1.82
CA ARG A 50 16.41 -1.24 2.90
C ARG A 50 15.73 -1.35 4.27
N PHE A 51 14.82 -0.43 4.59
CA PHE A 51 14.12 -0.42 5.88
C PHE A 51 13.15 -1.60 6.06
N HIS A 52 12.77 -2.30 4.98
CA HIS A 52 11.98 -3.52 5.02
C HIS A 52 12.79 -4.74 5.48
N HIS A 53 14.12 -4.66 5.48
CA HIS A 53 15.02 -5.79 5.74
C HIS A 53 15.75 -5.70 7.09
N THR A 54 15.24 -4.94 8.05
CA THR A 54 15.79 -4.92 9.40
C THR A 54 15.60 -6.27 10.09
N ASN A 55 16.47 -6.58 11.06
CA ASN A 55 16.35 -7.84 11.81
C ASN A 55 15.00 -8.00 12.49
N ALA A 56 14.45 -6.91 13.03
CA ALA A 56 13.13 -6.92 13.64
C ALA A 56 12.01 -7.30 12.65
N VAL A 57 12.04 -6.75 11.43
CA VAL A 57 11.07 -7.09 10.37
C VAL A 57 11.23 -8.55 9.95
N ARG A 58 12.44 -9.02 9.74
CA ARG A 58 12.72 -10.42 9.36
C ARG A 58 12.21 -11.39 10.40
N GLN A 59 12.50 -11.12 11.68
CA GLN A 59 12.06 -11.95 12.79
C GLN A 59 10.54 -11.98 12.87
N TRP A 60 9.89 -10.83 12.81
CA TRP A 60 8.45 -10.72 12.85
C TRP A 60 7.77 -11.48 11.70
N LEU A 61 8.26 -11.33 10.47
CA LEU A 61 7.74 -12.06 9.30
C LEU A 61 7.92 -13.57 9.42
N LYS A 62 9.01 -14.04 10.04
CA LYS A 62 9.23 -15.46 10.32
C LYS A 62 8.19 -16.00 11.30
N GLU A 63 7.88 -15.24 12.35
CA GLU A 63 6.88 -15.60 13.36
C GLU A 63 5.46 -15.63 12.78
N HIS A 64 5.14 -14.70 11.87
CA HIS A 64 3.81 -14.54 11.26
C HIS A 64 3.70 -15.20 9.87
N ARG A 65 4.59 -16.09 9.51
CA ARG A 65 4.66 -16.72 8.16
C ARG A 65 3.39 -17.47 7.72
N ARG A 66 2.52 -17.85 8.68
CA ARG A 66 1.24 -18.49 8.41
C ARG A 66 0.16 -17.50 8.03
N GLU A 67 0.30 -16.24 8.45
CA GLU A 67 -0.68 -15.16 8.26
C GLU A 67 -0.31 -14.24 7.11
N ILE A 68 0.99 -13.90 6.97
CA ILE A 68 1.48 -12.99 5.94
C ILE A 68 2.76 -13.52 5.29
N ARG A 69 2.83 -13.38 3.97
CA ARG A 69 4.03 -13.65 3.18
C ARG A 69 4.33 -12.45 2.29
N VAL A 70 5.56 -11.98 2.33
CA VAL A 70 6.01 -10.84 1.52
C VAL A 70 6.78 -11.34 0.31
N TYR A 71 6.48 -10.76 -0.84
CA TYR A 71 7.17 -10.96 -2.12
C TYR A 71 7.84 -9.65 -2.50
N TRP A 72 9.16 -9.67 -2.57
CA TRP A 72 9.94 -8.48 -2.88
C TRP A 72 10.03 -8.27 -4.39
N LEU A 73 9.71 -7.06 -4.84
CA LEU A 73 9.90 -6.67 -6.23
C LEU A 73 11.39 -6.52 -6.55
N PRO A 74 11.81 -6.79 -7.80
CA PRO A 74 13.17 -6.50 -8.24
C PRO A 74 13.53 -5.03 -8.01
N PRO A 75 14.82 -4.73 -7.77
CA PRO A 75 15.29 -3.34 -7.69
C PRO A 75 14.89 -2.54 -8.94
N TYR A 76 14.61 -1.24 -8.75
CA TYR A 76 14.28 -0.31 -9.85
C TYR A 76 13.07 -0.69 -10.72
N SER A 77 12.06 -1.35 -10.13
CA SER A 77 10.84 -1.77 -10.85
C SER A 77 9.57 -1.11 -10.29
N PRO A 78 9.49 0.23 -10.22
CA PRO A 78 8.32 0.91 -9.64
C PRO A 78 7.03 0.67 -10.44
N SER A 79 7.14 0.41 -11.74
CA SER A 79 5.99 0.11 -12.60
C SER A 79 5.27 -1.19 -12.24
N LEU A 80 5.95 -2.11 -11.55
CA LEU A 80 5.37 -3.36 -11.07
C LEU A 80 4.62 -3.18 -9.74
N ASN A 81 4.81 -2.06 -9.06
CA ASN A 81 4.14 -1.77 -7.80
C ASN A 81 2.84 -1.00 -8.06
N LEU A 82 1.71 -1.70 -7.97
CA LEU A 82 0.39 -1.12 -8.26
C LEU A 82 0.02 0.05 -7.35
N ILE A 83 0.57 0.10 -6.15
CA ILE A 83 0.31 1.20 -5.21
C ILE A 83 0.80 2.55 -5.75
N GLU A 84 1.80 2.57 -6.63
CA GLU A 84 2.31 3.79 -7.25
C GLU A 84 1.26 4.47 -8.13
N ARG A 85 0.40 3.71 -8.80
CA ARG A 85 -0.73 4.24 -9.57
C ARG A 85 -1.74 4.94 -8.68
N LEU A 86 -1.99 4.35 -7.51
CA LEU A 86 -2.86 4.93 -6.51
C LEU A 86 -2.29 6.23 -5.95
N TRP A 87 -1.00 6.25 -5.62
CA TRP A 87 -0.34 7.48 -5.15
C TRP A 87 -0.39 8.58 -6.22
N GLY A 88 -0.18 8.24 -7.47
CA GLY A 88 -0.33 9.18 -8.59
C GLY A 88 -1.75 9.73 -8.71
N HIS A 89 -2.78 8.90 -8.55
CA HIS A 89 -4.18 9.33 -8.55
C HIS A 89 -4.48 10.26 -7.37
N LEU A 90 -4.12 9.89 -6.16
CA LEU A 90 -4.32 10.72 -4.96
C LEU A 90 -3.61 12.07 -5.06
N LYS A 91 -2.38 12.09 -5.57
CA LYS A 91 -1.66 13.35 -5.82
C LYS A 91 -2.42 14.26 -6.76
N ARG A 92 -2.93 13.75 -7.86
CA ARG A 92 -3.65 14.57 -8.87
C ARG A 92 -5.03 15.02 -8.41
N THR A 93 -5.77 14.17 -7.70
CA THR A 93 -7.19 14.43 -7.41
C THR A 93 -7.43 15.06 -6.05
N VAL A 94 -6.55 14.83 -5.09
CA VAL A 94 -6.72 15.26 -3.71
C VAL A 94 -5.70 16.33 -3.32
N LEU A 95 -4.44 16.14 -3.73
CA LEU A 95 -3.34 16.96 -3.23
C LEU A 95 -2.88 18.03 -4.22
N ALA A 96 -3.14 17.88 -5.51
CA ALA A 96 -2.76 18.87 -6.52
C ALA A 96 -3.69 20.09 -6.47
N ASN A 97 -3.09 21.25 -6.72
CA ASN A 97 -3.78 22.54 -6.82
C ASN A 97 -4.44 23.06 -5.53
N VAL A 98 -4.08 22.51 -4.38
CA VAL A 98 -4.52 23.00 -3.07
C VAL A 98 -3.29 23.37 -2.25
N LEU A 99 -3.25 24.58 -1.75
CA LEU A 99 -2.26 25.04 -0.78
C LEU A 99 -2.77 24.67 0.63
N TYR A 100 -2.19 23.65 1.21
CA TYR A 100 -2.45 23.29 2.60
C TYR A 100 -1.60 24.16 3.51
N GLN A 101 -2.21 24.82 4.48
CA GLN A 101 -1.51 25.70 5.40
C GLN A 101 -0.74 24.94 6.49
N THR A 102 -1.24 23.78 6.87
CA THR A 102 -0.64 22.92 7.88
C THR A 102 -0.47 21.49 7.40
N LEU A 103 0.42 20.74 8.06
CA LEU A 103 0.56 19.29 7.82
C LEU A 103 -0.72 18.54 8.19
N ASP A 104 -1.44 18.98 9.21
CA ASP A 104 -2.69 18.37 9.65
C ASP A 104 -3.79 18.51 8.60
N ASP A 105 -3.88 19.66 7.92
CA ASP A 105 -4.80 19.86 6.80
C ASP A 105 -4.49 18.91 5.65
N LEU A 106 -3.21 18.73 5.32
CA LEU A 106 -2.77 17.79 4.30
C LEU A 106 -3.12 16.34 4.67
N ILE A 107 -2.89 15.95 5.92
CA ILE A 107 -3.23 14.61 6.42
C ILE A 107 -4.75 14.39 6.39
N ALA A 108 -5.54 15.38 6.79
CA ALA A 108 -7.00 15.31 6.75
C ALA A 108 -7.51 15.12 5.31
N ALA A 109 -6.98 15.88 4.36
CA ALA A 109 -7.32 15.75 2.94
C ALA A 109 -6.94 14.36 2.38
N PHE A 110 -5.77 13.84 2.74
CA PHE A 110 -5.34 12.50 2.37
C PHE A 110 -6.29 11.43 2.91
N ARG A 111 -6.63 11.48 4.19
CA ARG A 111 -7.57 10.54 4.83
C ARG A 111 -8.93 10.55 4.15
N LEU A 112 -9.45 11.74 3.85
CA LEU A 112 -10.73 11.90 3.15
C LEU A 112 -10.66 11.34 1.72
N GLY A 113 -9.56 11.56 1.01
CA GLY A 113 -9.32 11.00 -0.32
C GLY A 113 -9.32 9.48 -0.32
N VAL A 114 -8.61 8.86 0.63
CA VAL A 114 -8.61 7.39 0.79
C VAL A 114 -10.00 6.86 1.17
N ALA A 115 -10.72 7.53 2.06
CA ALA A 115 -12.07 7.14 2.45
C ALA A 115 -13.05 7.17 1.26
N ARG A 116 -12.94 8.19 0.39
CA ARG A 116 -13.73 8.27 -0.84
C ARG A 116 -13.44 7.12 -1.80
N ILE A 117 -12.16 6.77 -1.98
CA ILE A 117 -11.75 5.64 -2.81
C ILE A 117 -12.29 4.34 -2.22
N ASN A 118 -12.15 4.11 -0.92
CA ASN A 118 -12.67 2.92 -0.25
C ASN A 118 -14.20 2.81 -0.34
N GLY A 119 -14.90 3.92 -0.40
CA GLY A 119 -16.36 3.97 -0.58
C GLY A 119 -16.84 3.73 -2.02
N ARG A 120 -15.95 3.88 -3.02
CA ARG A 120 -16.27 3.76 -4.46
C ARG A 120 -15.46 2.66 -5.14
N ARG A 121 -15.15 1.59 -4.45
CA ARG A 121 -14.26 0.51 -4.94
C ARG A 121 -14.67 -0.09 -6.27
N ASP A 122 -15.96 -0.23 -6.50
CA ASP A 122 -16.50 -0.80 -7.75
C ASP A 122 -16.14 0.03 -8.98
N GLN A 123 -16.03 1.36 -8.81
CA GLN A 123 -15.64 2.28 -9.88
C GLN A 123 -14.13 2.38 -10.09
N MET A 124 -13.33 1.95 -9.11
CA MET A 124 -11.86 2.03 -9.17
C MET A 124 -11.19 0.78 -9.76
N GLY A 125 -11.95 -0.26 -10.02
CA GLY A 125 -11.44 -1.52 -10.61
C GLY A 125 -10.71 -1.34 -11.94
N PHE A 126 -10.96 -0.24 -12.67
CA PHE A 126 -10.24 0.07 -13.91
C PHE A 126 -8.74 0.39 -13.70
N MET A 127 -8.37 0.93 -12.54
CA MET A 127 -6.96 1.23 -12.24
C MET A 127 -6.09 -0.01 -12.14
N PHE A 128 -6.70 -1.16 -11.87
CA PHE A 128 -5.99 -2.41 -11.60
C PHE A 128 -6.19 -3.47 -12.70
N LYS A 129 -7.19 -3.31 -13.57
CA LYS A 129 -7.57 -4.32 -14.59
C LYS A 129 -6.59 -4.49 -15.75
N HIS A 130 -5.65 -3.57 -15.96
CA HIS A 130 -4.81 -3.57 -17.18
C HIS A 130 -3.42 -4.19 -17.05
N THR A 131 -3.09 -4.88 -15.97
CA THR A 131 -1.74 -5.44 -15.81
C THR A 131 -1.64 -6.97 -15.99
N CYS A 132 -2.73 -7.64 -16.26
CA CYS A 132 -2.71 -9.07 -16.54
C CYS A 132 -3.24 -9.36 -17.96
N THR A 133 -2.56 -8.85 -18.98
CA THR A 133 -2.60 -9.52 -20.28
C THR A 133 -1.76 -10.78 -20.16
N ARG A 134 -2.42 -11.89 -19.82
CA ARG A 134 -1.90 -13.22 -20.17
C ARG A 134 -1.59 -13.15 -21.65
N LYS A 135 -0.32 -13.09 -22.03
CA LYS A 135 0.08 -13.58 -23.35
C LYS A 135 -0.35 -15.04 -23.37
N LYS A 136 -1.45 -15.32 -24.07
CA LYS A 136 -1.71 -16.67 -24.55
C LYS A 136 -0.55 -16.99 -25.49
N THR A 137 0.40 -17.76 -25.01
CA THR A 137 1.30 -18.49 -25.87
C THR A 137 0.41 -19.47 -26.63
N ALA A 138 0.29 -19.22 -27.90
CA ALA A 138 -0.26 -20.17 -28.85
C ALA A 138 0.61 -21.42 -28.86
#